data_6549a674ff256bcaa2bf7ce33f8ce4be
#
_entry.id   6549a674ff256bcaa2bf7ce33f8ce4be
#
_cell.length_a   1.000
_cell.length_b   1.000
_cell.length_c   1.000
_cell.angle_alpha   90.00
_cell.angle_beta   90.00
_cell.angle_gamma   90.00
#
_symmetry.space_group_name_H-M   'P 1'
#
loop_
_entity.id
_entity.type
_entity.pdbx_description
1 polymer ?
#
loop_
_entity_poly.entity_id
_entity_poly.type
_entity_poly.pdbx_seq_one_letter_code
_entity_poly.pdbx_strand_id
1 'polypeptide(L)'
;MKKCNVHVLATIILSASLLLSPVMPVFGREEGMLIDGTATQEEAAAQEAAVIQEGAVTQESAVMQEDAAIQESAVIQEDAVTQESAATQVVAEEINGCKGTIDESTVREKYRRLTLGLIENKLQITTMESCTSGQVASLLTDTEGSSAVVKGAFITDSNEAKIRQGVPAQLIERYGVYSPETAASMAENCRASYSADIGIGVTGSFGNVDPANPDSIPGEVFFAIACEKGTSVYHCAIPEQPSRLDYKLYMADVIADRLLLLLSSGKRK
;
A
#
# COMPACT_ATOMS: atom_id res chain seq x y z
N MET A 1 24.34 -38.50 24.22
CA MET A 1 24.11 -39.60 23.26
C MET A 1 22.74 -39.46 22.67
N LYS A 2 22.61 -39.18 21.48
CA LYS A 2 22.04 -39.71 20.25
C LYS A 2 21.78 -38.55 19.27
N LYS A 3 22.55 -38.57 18.20
CA LYS A 3 22.37 -37.82 16.98
C LYS A 3 21.12 -38.31 16.25
N CYS A 4 20.35 -37.43 15.66
CA CYS A 4 19.51 -37.77 14.53
C CYS A 4 19.59 -36.68 13.48
N ASN A 5 20.32 -36.97 12.40
CA ASN A 5 20.33 -36.29 11.13
C ASN A 5 19.10 -36.71 10.35
N VAL A 6 18.35 -35.79 9.82
CA VAL A 6 17.45 -36.04 8.66
C VAL A 6 17.60 -34.92 7.67
N HIS A 7 18.31 -35.19 6.57
CA HIS A 7 18.26 -34.47 5.33
C HIS A 7 16.90 -34.74 4.67
N VAL A 8 16.13 -33.73 4.38
CA VAL A 8 15.01 -33.81 3.43
C VAL A 8 15.32 -32.86 2.29
N LEU A 9 15.76 -33.42 1.17
CA LEU A 9 15.77 -32.77 -0.14
C LEU A 9 14.30 -32.69 -0.59
N ALA A 10 13.74 -31.50 -0.68
CA ALA A 10 12.47 -31.28 -1.35
C ALA A 10 12.75 -30.84 -2.80
N THR A 11 12.56 -31.75 -3.73
CA THR A 11 12.55 -31.50 -5.16
C THR A 11 11.21 -30.86 -5.51
N ILE A 12 11.20 -29.57 -5.86
CA ILE A 12 10.01 -28.89 -6.36
C ILE A 12 9.94 -29.15 -7.87
N ILE A 13 8.98 -30.00 -8.28
CA ILE A 13 8.60 -30.18 -9.67
C ILE A 13 7.59 -29.07 -10.02
N LEU A 14 8.02 -28.13 -10.85
CA LEU A 14 7.14 -27.11 -11.42
C LEU A 14 6.40 -27.74 -12.62
N SER A 15 5.13 -28.09 -12.42
CA SER A 15 4.23 -28.48 -13.52
C SER A 15 3.49 -27.23 -14.03
N ALA A 16 3.96 -26.64 -15.11
CA ALA A 16 3.24 -25.63 -15.86
C ALA A 16 2.19 -26.32 -16.75
N SER A 17 0.92 -26.27 -16.34
CA SER A 17 -0.22 -26.67 -17.18
C SER A 17 -0.63 -25.51 -18.05
N LEU A 18 -0.19 -25.49 -19.31
CA LEU A 18 -0.71 -24.63 -20.36
C LEU A 18 -2.10 -25.14 -20.78
N LEU A 19 -3.15 -24.41 -20.46
CA LEU A 19 -4.48 -24.61 -21.04
C LEU A 19 -4.53 -23.93 -22.41
N LEU A 20 -4.30 -24.71 -23.47
CA LEU A 20 -4.65 -24.33 -24.84
C LEU A 20 -6.15 -24.61 -25.06
N SER A 21 -6.93 -23.58 -25.29
CA SER A 21 -8.27 -23.71 -25.84
C SER A 21 -8.21 -24.02 -27.33
N PRO A 22 -8.95 -25.00 -27.86
CA PRO A 22 -8.98 -25.25 -29.28
C PRO A 22 -9.92 -24.27 -29.99
N VAL A 23 -9.35 -23.48 -30.91
CA VAL A 23 -10.14 -22.74 -31.92
C VAL A 23 -10.57 -23.73 -32.99
N MET A 24 -11.88 -23.90 -33.18
CA MET A 24 -12.43 -24.70 -34.27
C MET A 24 -12.26 -23.97 -35.62
N PRO A 25 -11.75 -24.62 -36.69
CA PRO A 25 -11.79 -24.04 -38.01
C PRO A 25 -13.16 -24.28 -38.67
N VAL A 26 -13.71 -23.22 -39.24
CA VAL A 26 -14.86 -23.24 -40.15
C VAL A 26 -14.47 -23.91 -41.46
N PHE A 27 -15.20 -24.93 -41.85
CA PHE A 27 -15.05 -25.61 -43.14
C PHE A 27 -15.44 -24.70 -44.30
N GLY A 28 -14.49 -24.27 -45.11
CA GLY A 28 -14.68 -23.80 -46.46
C GLY A 28 -14.05 -24.80 -47.43
N ARG A 29 -14.86 -25.35 -48.31
CA ARG A 29 -14.51 -26.35 -49.34
C ARG A 29 -14.03 -25.58 -50.56
N GLU A 30 -12.76 -25.74 -50.95
CA GLU A 30 -12.33 -25.54 -52.37
C GLU A 30 -11.21 -26.53 -52.74
N GLU A 31 -11.24 -26.92 -54.00
CA GLU A 31 -10.55 -28.05 -54.61
C GLU A 31 -9.07 -27.78 -54.91
N GLY A 32 -8.25 -28.80 -54.66
CA GLY A 32 -7.19 -29.24 -55.59
C GLY A 32 -6.01 -28.35 -55.85
N MET A 33 -4.89 -28.60 -55.15
CA MET A 33 -3.56 -28.66 -55.80
C MET A 33 -2.60 -29.47 -54.92
N LEU A 34 -2.16 -30.62 -55.43
CA LEU A 34 -1.05 -31.41 -54.91
C LEU A 34 0.23 -30.59 -55.02
N ILE A 35 0.83 -30.21 -53.92
CA ILE A 35 2.24 -29.80 -53.86
C ILE A 35 2.96 -30.81 -52.99
N ASP A 36 3.81 -31.59 -53.64
CA ASP A 36 4.80 -32.44 -53.03
C ASP A 36 5.84 -31.55 -52.31
N GLY A 37 5.95 -31.71 -51.03
CA GLY A 37 6.90 -30.96 -50.21
C GLY A 37 7.22 -31.74 -48.94
N THR A 38 8.15 -32.70 -49.07
CA THR A 38 8.80 -33.34 -47.91
C THR A 38 9.67 -32.30 -47.19
N ALA A 39 9.08 -31.46 -46.35
CA ALA A 39 9.85 -30.75 -45.35
C ALA A 39 10.35 -31.77 -44.31
N THR A 40 11.66 -31.89 -44.16
CA THR A 40 12.28 -32.81 -43.24
C THR A 40 12.04 -32.36 -41.80
N GLN A 41 11.93 -33.32 -40.89
CA GLN A 41 11.78 -33.01 -39.43
C GLN A 41 12.87 -32.07 -38.89
N GLU A 42 14.03 -32.00 -39.55
CA GLU A 42 15.12 -31.08 -39.21
C GLU A 42 14.78 -29.59 -39.51
N GLU A 43 14.06 -29.29 -40.61
CA GLU A 43 13.66 -27.91 -40.91
C GLU A 43 12.58 -27.39 -39.97
N ALA A 44 11.66 -28.24 -39.51
CA ALA A 44 10.68 -27.90 -38.50
C ALA A 44 11.33 -27.63 -37.13
N ALA A 45 12.28 -28.43 -36.72
CA ALA A 45 13.04 -28.24 -35.50
C ALA A 45 13.91 -26.96 -35.52
N ALA A 46 14.48 -26.62 -36.70
CA ALA A 46 15.24 -25.38 -36.83
C ALA A 46 14.36 -24.12 -36.77
N GLN A 47 13.13 -24.18 -37.29
CA GLN A 47 12.17 -23.08 -37.16
C GLN A 47 11.65 -22.89 -35.72
N GLU A 48 11.37 -23.98 -34.98
CA GLU A 48 11.02 -23.90 -33.54
C GLU A 48 12.16 -23.33 -32.70
N ALA A 49 13.40 -23.74 -32.96
CA ALA A 49 14.58 -23.23 -32.27
C ALA A 49 14.79 -21.72 -32.51
N ALA A 50 14.56 -21.25 -33.74
CA ALA A 50 14.67 -19.84 -34.11
C ALA A 50 13.60 -18.98 -33.41
N VAL A 51 12.35 -19.45 -33.31
CA VAL A 51 11.26 -18.77 -32.62
C VAL A 51 11.51 -18.68 -31.11
N ILE A 52 12.07 -19.73 -30.51
CA ILE A 52 12.44 -19.73 -29.08
C ILE A 52 13.57 -18.72 -28.81
N GLN A 53 14.54 -18.62 -29.72
CA GLN A 53 15.66 -17.70 -29.57
C GLN A 53 15.24 -16.23 -29.77
N GLU A 54 14.34 -15.91 -30.68
CA GLU A 54 13.76 -14.58 -30.84
C GLU A 54 12.88 -14.21 -29.61
N GLY A 55 12.11 -15.16 -29.06
CA GLY A 55 11.32 -14.96 -27.87
C GLY A 55 12.17 -14.68 -26.63
N ALA A 56 13.32 -15.34 -26.48
CA ALA A 56 14.25 -15.10 -25.38
C ALA A 56 14.92 -13.72 -25.46
N VAL A 57 15.34 -13.30 -26.65
CA VAL A 57 15.95 -11.97 -26.85
C VAL A 57 14.95 -10.83 -26.61
N THR A 58 13.67 -11.02 -26.95
CA THR A 58 12.64 -10.02 -26.66
C THR A 58 12.30 -9.94 -25.16
N GLN A 59 12.35 -11.04 -24.43
CA GLN A 59 12.18 -11.03 -22.96
C GLN A 59 13.35 -10.37 -22.25
N GLU A 60 14.60 -10.67 -22.60
CA GLU A 60 15.76 -10.00 -22.02
C GLU A 60 15.77 -8.49 -22.29
N SER A 61 15.39 -8.06 -23.50
CA SER A 61 15.30 -6.62 -23.79
C SER A 61 14.15 -5.92 -23.06
N ALA A 62 13.05 -6.60 -22.78
CA ALA A 62 11.95 -6.06 -21.97
C ALA A 62 12.36 -5.90 -20.49
N VAL A 63 13.03 -6.90 -19.92
CA VAL A 63 13.55 -6.84 -18.55
C VAL A 63 14.59 -5.73 -18.39
N MET A 64 15.49 -5.56 -19.35
CA MET A 64 16.49 -4.48 -19.31
C MET A 64 15.87 -3.08 -19.47
N GLN A 65 14.74 -2.96 -20.17
CA GLN A 65 13.99 -1.69 -20.24
C GLN A 65 13.24 -1.38 -18.95
N GLU A 66 12.69 -2.38 -18.26
CA GLU A 66 12.06 -2.19 -16.94
C GLU A 66 13.11 -1.80 -15.89
N ASP A 67 14.27 -2.45 -15.85
CA ASP A 67 15.35 -2.09 -14.92
C ASP A 67 15.90 -0.68 -15.19
N ALA A 68 16.00 -0.26 -16.45
CA ALA A 68 16.42 1.09 -16.81
C ALA A 68 15.37 2.14 -16.38
N ALA A 69 14.08 1.85 -16.55
CA ALA A 69 13.01 2.74 -16.10
C ALA A 69 12.93 2.86 -14.58
N ILE A 70 13.23 1.79 -13.84
CA ILE A 70 13.32 1.79 -12.38
C ILE A 70 14.53 2.63 -11.93
N GLN A 71 15.69 2.51 -12.59
CA GLN A 71 16.87 3.31 -12.29
C GLN A 71 16.67 4.79 -12.64
N GLU A 72 16.02 5.11 -13.74
CA GLU A 72 15.73 6.49 -14.13
C GLU A 72 14.73 7.16 -13.17
N SER A 73 13.71 6.43 -12.69
CA SER A 73 12.80 6.93 -11.66
C SER A 73 13.48 7.09 -10.29
N ALA A 74 14.46 6.27 -9.94
CA ALA A 74 15.25 6.43 -8.73
C ALA A 74 16.16 7.67 -8.79
N VAL A 75 16.78 7.95 -9.94
CA VAL A 75 17.61 9.15 -10.15
C VAL A 75 16.77 10.43 -10.11
N ILE A 76 15.57 10.42 -10.67
CA ILE A 76 14.65 11.58 -10.60
C ILE A 76 14.22 11.85 -9.15
N GLN A 77 14.09 10.81 -8.30
CA GLN A 77 13.82 10.98 -6.87
C GLN A 77 15.03 11.53 -6.10
N GLU A 78 16.26 11.17 -6.45
CA GLU A 78 17.46 11.73 -5.82
C GLU A 78 17.63 13.24 -6.10
N ASP A 79 17.34 13.70 -7.32
CA ASP A 79 17.40 15.12 -7.66
C ASP A 79 16.32 15.97 -6.97
N ALA A 80 15.17 15.38 -6.63
CA ALA A 80 14.10 16.06 -5.88
C ALA A 80 14.42 16.24 -4.38
N VAL A 81 15.32 15.42 -3.82
CA VAL A 81 15.73 15.46 -2.40
C VAL A 81 16.79 16.50 -2.12
N THR A 82 17.52 17.01 -3.13
CA THR A 82 18.56 18.04 -2.97
C THR A 82 18.07 19.48 -2.83
N GLN A 83 16.76 19.73 -2.89
CA GLN A 83 16.23 20.96 -2.34
C GLN A 83 16.16 20.83 -0.81
N GLU A 84 17.20 21.28 -0.15
CA GLU A 84 17.28 21.57 1.27
C GLU A 84 16.26 22.67 1.60
N SER A 85 14.97 22.29 1.60
CA SER A 85 13.94 23.11 2.24
C SER A 85 14.28 23.09 3.72
N ALA A 86 14.52 24.26 4.30
CA ALA A 86 14.72 24.45 5.73
C ALA A 86 13.77 23.50 6.46
N ALA A 87 14.36 22.54 7.18
CA ALA A 87 13.58 21.48 7.85
C ALA A 87 12.63 22.16 8.84
N THR A 88 11.43 22.45 8.38
CA THR A 88 10.35 22.90 9.25
C THR A 88 10.08 21.70 10.16
N GLN A 89 10.46 21.84 11.42
CA GLN A 89 10.23 20.81 12.43
C GLN A 89 8.74 20.48 12.45
N VAL A 90 8.40 19.23 12.15
CA VAL A 90 7.02 18.77 12.18
C VAL A 90 6.58 18.76 13.65
N VAL A 91 5.65 19.64 14.00
CA VAL A 91 5.10 19.73 15.35
C VAL A 91 3.81 18.92 15.39
N ALA A 92 3.79 17.83 16.17
CA ALA A 92 2.60 17.06 16.40
C ALA A 92 1.71 17.72 17.48
N GLU A 93 0.41 17.78 17.23
CA GLU A 93 -0.57 18.16 18.25
C GLU A 93 -0.81 16.98 19.19
N GLU A 94 -0.58 17.18 20.49
CA GLU A 94 -0.84 16.16 21.52
C GLU A 94 -2.35 15.94 21.68
N ILE A 95 -2.78 14.69 21.54
CA ILE A 95 -4.17 14.31 21.77
C ILE A 95 -4.28 13.49 23.06
N ASN A 96 -4.96 14.04 24.03
CA ASN A 96 -5.44 13.28 25.16
C ASN A 96 -6.66 12.48 24.70
N GLY A 97 -6.47 11.19 24.44
CA GLY A 97 -7.53 10.30 23.97
C GLY A 97 -8.69 10.16 24.97
N CYS A 98 -9.78 9.61 24.50
CA CYS A 98 -10.96 9.33 25.31
C CYS A 98 -10.62 8.43 26.52
N LYS A 99 -11.02 8.83 27.72
CA LYS A 99 -10.92 7.96 28.89
C LYS A 99 -12.09 6.99 28.87
N GLY A 100 -11.83 5.72 28.60
CA GLY A 100 -12.84 4.67 28.67
C GLY A 100 -12.72 3.59 27.62
N THR A 101 -13.53 2.56 27.74
CA THR A 101 -13.68 1.50 26.73
C THR A 101 -14.39 2.08 25.52
N ILE A 102 -13.80 1.93 24.35
CA ILE A 102 -14.40 2.38 23.09
C ILE A 102 -15.37 1.31 22.61
N ASP A 103 -16.61 1.73 22.39
CA ASP A 103 -17.64 0.87 21.83
C ASP A 103 -17.55 0.87 20.29
N GLU A 104 -17.40 -0.31 19.70
CA GLU A 104 -17.27 -0.48 18.25
C GLU A 104 -18.45 0.12 17.48
N SER A 105 -19.68 0.00 18.02
CA SER A 105 -20.87 0.53 17.35
C SER A 105 -20.82 2.07 17.25
N THR A 106 -20.28 2.73 18.27
CA THR A 106 -20.07 4.18 18.30
C THR A 106 -19.02 4.58 17.26
N VAL A 107 -17.92 3.84 17.13
CA VAL A 107 -16.89 4.09 16.10
C VAL A 107 -17.46 3.94 14.70
N ARG A 108 -18.21 2.85 14.44
CA ARG A 108 -18.88 2.62 13.14
C ARG A 108 -19.85 3.74 12.78
N GLU A 109 -20.63 4.24 13.75
CA GLU A 109 -21.55 5.36 13.49
C GLU A 109 -20.80 6.67 13.19
N LYS A 110 -19.65 6.95 13.85
CA LYS A 110 -18.78 8.08 13.49
C LYS A 110 -18.28 7.96 12.04
N TYR A 111 -17.81 6.78 11.64
CA TYR A 111 -17.34 6.54 10.28
C TYR A 111 -18.47 6.61 9.26
N ARG A 112 -19.67 6.12 9.59
CA ARG A 112 -20.84 6.29 8.73
C ARG A 112 -21.12 7.77 8.46
N ARG A 113 -21.14 8.60 9.51
CA ARG A 113 -21.33 10.06 9.38
C ARG A 113 -20.20 10.71 8.59
N LEU A 114 -18.96 10.29 8.81
CA LEU A 114 -17.78 10.77 8.09
C LEU A 114 -17.89 10.46 6.60
N THR A 115 -18.16 9.20 6.25
CA THR A 115 -18.26 8.77 4.84
C THR A 115 -19.43 9.47 4.12
N LEU A 116 -20.58 9.61 4.75
CA LEU A 116 -21.68 10.40 4.19
C LEU A 116 -21.30 11.87 3.98
N GLY A 117 -20.56 12.46 4.94
CA GLY A 117 -20.06 13.82 4.79
C GLY A 117 -19.05 13.97 3.64
N LEU A 118 -18.18 12.99 3.43
CA LEU A 118 -17.26 12.95 2.28
C LEU A 118 -18.04 12.86 0.96
N ILE A 119 -19.05 11.99 0.88
CA ILE A 119 -19.92 11.85 -0.32
C ILE A 119 -20.64 13.18 -0.62
N GLU A 120 -21.26 13.79 0.40
CA GLU A 120 -21.97 15.08 0.25
C GLU A 120 -21.05 16.18 -0.29
N ASN A 121 -19.80 16.24 0.20
CA ASN A 121 -18.83 17.25 -0.20
C ASN A 121 -17.98 16.85 -1.42
N LYS A 122 -18.18 15.63 -1.96
CA LYS A 122 -17.40 15.04 -3.08
C LYS A 122 -15.89 15.02 -2.83
N LEU A 123 -15.48 14.81 -1.57
CA LEU A 123 -14.09 14.74 -1.15
C LEU A 123 -13.59 13.28 -1.16
N GLN A 124 -12.50 13.05 -1.86
CA GLN A 124 -11.88 11.75 -1.97
C GLN A 124 -10.87 11.55 -0.84
N ILE A 125 -10.83 10.34 -0.29
CA ILE A 125 -9.98 9.98 0.84
C ILE A 125 -9.20 8.70 0.56
N THR A 126 -7.99 8.61 1.11
CA THR A 126 -7.12 7.44 1.06
C THR A 126 -6.37 7.29 2.37
N THR A 127 -5.82 6.11 2.64
CA THR A 127 -5.05 5.84 3.86
C THR A 127 -3.74 5.10 3.55
N MET A 128 -2.72 5.36 4.37
CA MET A 128 -1.53 4.52 4.50
C MET A 128 -1.39 4.12 5.96
N GLU A 129 -1.64 2.86 6.25
CA GLU A 129 -1.80 2.33 7.60
C GLU A 129 -0.69 1.34 7.96
N SER A 130 -0.11 1.51 9.15
CA SER A 130 0.79 0.54 9.77
C SER A 130 0.06 -0.19 10.92
N CYS A 131 0.16 0.28 12.15
CA CYS A 131 -0.40 -0.41 13.32
C CYS A 131 -1.92 -0.67 13.25
N THR A 132 -2.70 0.19 12.58
CA THR A 132 -4.15 0.00 12.36
C THR A 132 -4.46 -1.05 11.30
N SER A 133 -3.53 -1.32 10.39
CA SER A 133 -3.56 -2.47 9.46
C SER A 133 -4.86 -2.59 8.67
N GLY A 134 -5.34 -1.50 8.07
CA GLY A 134 -6.54 -1.44 7.26
C GLY A 134 -7.84 -1.20 8.04
N GLN A 135 -7.79 -0.99 9.36
CA GLN A 135 -9.00 -0.73 10.17
C GLN A 135 -9.69 0.58 9.77
N VAL A 136 -8.93 1.63 9.50
CA VAL A 136 -9.48 2.93 9.06
C VAL A 136 -10.13 2.80 7.69
N ALA A 137 -9.45 2.17 6.73
CA ALA A 137 -9.99 1.92 5.40
C ALA A 137 -11.25 1.04 5.44
N SER A 138 -11.26 -0.01 6.27
CA SER A 138 -12.41 -0.89 6.46
C SER A 138 -13.63 -0.11 6.94
N LEU A 139 -13.47 0.70 8.00
CA LEU A 139 -14.56 1.50 8.57
C LEU A 139 -15.09 2.56 7.59
N LEU A 140 -14.24 3.17 6.78
CA LEU A 140 -14.65 4.11 5.71
C LEU A 140 -15.52 3.42 4.66
N THR A 141 -15.28 2.13 4.41
CA THR A 141 -15.98 1.36 3.36
C THR A 141 -17.22 0.61 3.86
N ASP A 142 -17.52 0.63 5.16
CA ASP A 142 -18.74 0.02 5.73
C ASP A 142 -20.03 0.74 5.28
N THR A 143 -19.91 1.94 4.73
CA THR A 143 -21.08 2.74 4.31
C THR A 143 -21.33 2.57 2.82
N GLU A 144 -22.57 2.30 2.44
CA GLU A 144 -22.98 2.21 1.05
C GLU A 144 -22.67 3.52 0.30
N GLY A 145 -22.15 3.40 -0.92
CA GLY A 145 -21.70 4.53 -1.73
C GLY A 145 -20.28 5.00 -1.43
N SER A 146 -19.56 4.41 -0.48
CA SER A 146 -18.17 4.75 -0.13
C SER A 146 -17.19 4.68 -1.31
N SER A 147 -17.45 3.83 -2.32
CA SER A 147 -16.63 3.71 -3.53
C SER A 147 -16.51 5.01 -4.33
N ALA A 148 -17.44 5.95 -4.14
CA ALA A 148 -17.38 7.26 -4.76
C ALA A 148 -16.26 8.15 -4.16
N VAL A 149 -15.87 7.89 -2.92
CA VAL A 149 -14.96 8.74 -2.15
C VAL A 149 -13.70 8.04 -1.66
N VAL A 150 -13.74 6.72 -1.40
CA VAL A 150 -12.56 5.96 -1.00
C VAL A 150 -11.82 5.50 -2.24
N LYS A 151 -10.62 6.03 -2.47
CA LYS A 151 -9.81 5.74 -3.66
C LYS A 151 -8.99 4.46 -3.56
N GLY A 152 -8.65 4.08 -2.37
CA GLY A 152 -7.82 2.92 -2.04
C GLY A 152 -7.07 3.15 -0.75
N ALA A 153 -6.28 2.15 -0.35
CA ALA A 153 -5.51 2.20 0.87
C ALA A 153 -4.22 1.39 0.73
N PHE A 154 -3.17 1.82 1.40
CA PHE A 154 -1.95 1.04 1.57
C PHE A 154 -1.87 0.49 2.99
N ILE A 155 -1.50 -0.78 3.12
CA ILE A 155 -1.13 -1.39 4.40
C ILE A 155 0.39 -1.58 4.38
N THR A 156 1.10 -0.80 5.19
CA THR A 156 2.55 -0.69 5.19
C THR A 156 3.11 -1.00 6.57
N ASP A 157 3.05 -2.26 6.97
CA ASP A 157 3.47 -2.69 8.30
C ASP A 157 5.00 -2.61 8.46
N SER A 158 5.77 -3.06 7.47
CA SER A 158 7.24 -2.98 7.48
C SER A 158 7.78 -1.64 6.94
N ASN A 159 9.06 -1.37 7.25
CA ASN A 159 9.78 -0.20 6.72
C ASN A 159 9.90 -0.26 5.20
N GLU A 160 10.18 -1.45 4.64
CA GLU A 160 10.28 -1.69 3.20
C GLU A 160 8.95 -1.41 2.49
N ALA A 161 7.82 -1.78 3.13
CA ALA A 161 6.50 -1.50 2.57
C ALA A 161 6.23 0.02 2.53
N LYS A 162 6.63 0.77 3.55
CA LYS A 162 6.54 2.23 3.57
C LYS A 162 7.39 2.86 2.48
N ILE A 163 8.63 2.41 2.34
CA ILE A 163 9.57 2.90 1.32
C ILE A 163 9.04 2.65 -0.08
N ARG A 164 8.50 1.45 -0.36
CA ARG A 164 7.87 1.14 -1.66
C ARG A 164 6.68 2.05 -1.99
N GLN A 165 6.02 2.61 -0.99
CA GLN A 165 4.92 3.55 -1.17
C GLN A 165 5.36 5.01 -1.08
N GLY A 166 6.66 5.29 -1.22
CA GLY A 166 7.20 6.63 -1.40
C GLY A 166 7.68 7.31 -0.11
N VAL A 167 7.63 6.66 1.06
CA VAL A 167 8.25 7.22 2.27
C VAL A 167 9.77 7.14 2.12
N PRO A 168 10.52 8.26 2.17
CA PRO A 168 11.96 8.23 1.98
C PRO A 168 12.67 7.39 3.06
N ALA A 169 13.58 6.49 2.64
CA ALA A 169 14.35 5.67 3.57
C ALA A 169 15.14 6.53 4.56
N GLN A 170 15.77 7.61 4.08
CA GLN A 170 16.54 8.55 4.88
C GLN A 170 15.68 9.28 5.94
N LEU A 171 14.41 9.47 5.67
CA LEU A 171 13.47 10.06 6.65
C LEU A 171 13.25 9.10 7.82
N ILE A 172 13.01 7.81 7.51
CA ILE A 172 12.85 6.76 8.53
C ILE A 172 14.15 6.59 9.32
N GLU A 173 15.29 6.60 8.66
CA GLU A 173 16.62 6.48 9.29
C GLU A 173 16.92 7.66 10.23
N ARG A 174 16.54 8.88 9.84
CA ARG A 174 16.79 10.09 10.60
C ARG A 174 15.86 10.30 11.78
N TYR A 175 14.57 10.03 11.61
CA TYR A 175 13.54 10.39 12.58
C TYR A 175 12.87 9.17 13.25
N GLY A 176 13.17 7.96 12.77
CA GLY A 176 12.51 6.75 13.21
C GLY A 176 11.21 6.47 12.46
N VAL A 177 10.82 5.19 12.46
CA VAL A 177 9.58 4.74 11.78
C VAL A 177 8.32 5.22 12.53
N TYR A 178 8.41 5.40 13.84
CA TYR A 178 7.33 5.90 14.70
C TYR A 178 7.60 7.36 15.08
N SER A 179 7.41 8.25 14.11
CA SER A 179 7.67 9.67 14.23
C SER A 179 6.61 10.52 13.53
N PRO A 180 6.45 11.79 13.93
CA PRO A 180 5.57 12.72 13.24
C PRO A 180 5.94 12.90 11.77
N GLU A 181 7.24 12.90 11.43
CA GLU A 181 7.74 13.04 10.07
C GLU A 181 7.32 11.83 9.21
N THR A 182 7.44 10.61 9.75
CA THR A 182 7.01 9.40 9.04
C THR A 182 5.50 9.38 8.84
N ALA A 183 4.70 9.76 9.83
CA ALA A 183 3.25 9.85 9.69
C ALA A 183 2.84 10.89 8.63
N ALA A 184 3.49 12.07 8.61
CA ALA A 184 3.27 13.10 7.61
C ALA A 184 3.58 12.60 6.20
N SER A 185 4.76 12.02 6.01
CA SER A 185 5.19 11.45 4.73
C SER A 185 4.23 10.36 4.24
N MET A 186 3.76 9.47 5.11
CA MET A 186 2.76 8.46 4.77
C MET A 186 1.46 9.08 4.26
N ALA A 187 0.94 10.11 4.95
CA ALA A 187 -0.28 10.81 4.56
C ALA A 187 -0.14 11.51 3.20
N GLU A 188 0.97 12.20 2.98
CA GLU A 188 1.25 12.93 1.75
C GLU A 188 1.43 11.99 0.56
N ASN A 189 2.19 10.91 0.73
CA ASN A 189 2.46 9.95 -0.33
C ASN A 189 1.19 9.19 -0.74
N CYS A 190 0.36 8.71 0.18
CA CYS A 190 -0.88 8.06 -0.21
C CYS A 190 -1.84 9.04 -0.88
N ARG A 191 -1.95 10.29 -0.39
CA ARG A 191 -2.75 11.34 -1.02
C ARG A 191 -2.31 11.60 -2.46
N ALA A 192 -1.01 11.73 -2.70
CA ALA A 192 -0.45 11.96 -4.03
C ALA A 192 -0.67 10.76 -4.96
N SER A 193 -0.40 9.53 -4.49
CA SER A 193 -0.52 8.29 -5.28
C SER A 193 -1.94 8.06 -5.81
N TYR A 194 -2.96 8.43 -5.03
CA TYR A 194 -4.36 8.30 -5.44
C TYR A 194 -4.98 9.60 -5.97
N SER A 195 -4.21 10.70 -6.02
CA SER A 195 -4.73 12.05 -6.35
C SER A 195 -5.99 12.37 -5.53
N ALA A 196 -6.00 12.01 -4.24
CA ALA A 196 -7.12 12.20 -3.34
C ALA A 196 -7.10 13.61 -2.72
N ASP A 197 -8.25 14.06 -2.22
CA ASP A 197 -8.35 15.33 -1.48
C ASP A 197 -7.75 15.22 -0.08
N ILE A 198 -7.90 14.03 0.54
CA ILE A 198 -7.46 13.75 1.90
C ILE A 198 -6.63 12.47 1.92
N GLY A 199 -5.43 12.52 2.50
CA GLY A 199 -4.59 11.38 2.81
C GLY A 199 -4.42 11.22 4.31
N ILE A 200 -4.46 9.97 4.81
CA ILE A 200 -4.23 9.65 6.21
C ILE A 200 -3.00 8.76 6.30
N GLY A 201 -2.02 9.15 7.12
CA GLY A 201 -0.87 8.32 7.48
C GLY A 201 -0.95 7.91 8.95
N VAL A 202 -0.75 6.63 9.27
CA VAL A 202 -0.78 6.14 10.66
C VAL A 202 0.40 5.22 10.91
N THR A 203 1.22 5.56 11.91
CA THR A 203 2.38 4.76 12.34
C THR A 203 2.49 4.77 13.86
N GLY A 204 2.95 3.68 14.44
CA GLY A 204 3.11 3.59 15.90
C GLY A 204 3.14 2.16 16.40
N SER A 205 3.36 2.01 17.69
CA SER A 205 3.36 0.72 18.40
C SER A 205 2.20 0.66 19.39
N PHE A 206 1.44 -0.42 19.39
CA PHE A 206 0.37 -0.65 20.36
C PHE A 206 0.93 -1.22 21.67
N GLY A 207 0.31 -2.21 22.28
CA GLY A 207 0.64 -2.68 23.63
C GLY A 207 2.00 -3.37 23.85
N ASN A 208 2.87 -3.47 22.84
CA ASN A 208 4.17 -4.13 22.98
C ASN A 208 5.25 -3.45 22.11
N VAL A 209 6.50 -3.60 22.50
CA VAL A 209 7.66 -3.18 21.69
C VAL A 209 7.67 -3.95 20.38
N ASP A 210 7.90 -3.25 19.27
CA ASP A 210 8.06 -3.87 17.97
C ASP A 210 9.46 -4.51 17.85
N PRO A 211 9.56 -5.83 17.61
CA PRO A 211 10.85 -6.49 17.48
C PRO A 211 11.73 -5.98 16.31
N ALA A 212 11.10 -5.45 15.26
CA ALA A 212 11.81 -4.87 14.11
C ALA A 212 12.32 -3.45 14.38
N ASN A 213 11.71 -2.75 15.35
CA ASN A 213 12.06 -1.38 15.75
C ASN A 213 12.12 -1.32 17.29
N PRO A 214 13.25 -1.75 17.92
CA PRO A 214 13.36 -1.92 19.37
C PRO A 214 13.27 -0.61 20.18
N ASP A 215 13.40 0.53 19.53
CA ASP A 215 13.22 1.88 20.07
C ASP A 215 11.74 2.31 20.17
N SER A 216 10.82 1.46 19.69
CA SER A 216 9.39 1.71 19.79
C SER A 216 8.91 1.76 21.23
N ILE A 217 8.04 2.73 21.51
CA ILE A 217 7.41 2.89 22.83
C ILE A 217 5.97 2.38 22.74
N PRO A 218 5.58 1.36 23.53
CA PRO A 218 4.22 0.85 23.52
C PRO A 218 3.19 1.93 23.85
N GLY A 219 2.13 2.00 23.04
CA GLY A 219 1.07 3.00 23.18
C GLY A 219 1.32 4.29 22.40
N GLU A 220 2.54 4.54 21.91
CA GLU A 220 2.86 5.75 21.16
C GLU A 220 2.46 5.58 19.67
N VAL A 221 1.55 6.43 19.22
CA VAL A 221 1.06 6.43 17.85
C VAL A 221 1.05 7.85 17.29
N PHE A 222 1.58 8.00 16.09
CA PHE A 222 1.50 9.21 15.30
C PHE A 222 0.54 9.00 14.14
N PHE A 223 -0.29 9.98 13.84
CA PHE A 223 -1.04 10.01 12.61
C PHE A 223 -1.06 11.41 12.00
N ALA A 224 -1.24 11.46 10.70
CA ALA A 224 -1.31 12.70 9.97
C ALA A 224 -2.50 12.72 9.01
N ILE A 225 -3.01 13.92 8.78
CA ILE A 225 -4.06 14.20 7.81
C ILE A 225 -3.51 15.24 6.83
N ALA A 226 -3.23 14.82 5.60
CA ALA A 226 -2.79 15.68 4.51
C ALA A 226 -4.00 16.12 3.67
N CYS A 227 -4.09 17.42 3.38
CA CYS A 227 -5.12 17.98 2.50
C CYS A 227 -4.54 19.17 1.72
N GLU A 228 -5.34 19.83 0.89
CA GLU A 228 -4.91 21.01 0.12
C GLU A 228 -4.32 22.14 0.99
N LYS A 229 -4.80 22.27 2.24
CA LYS A 229 -4.34 23.31 3.17
C LYS A 229 -3.03 23.00 3.87
N GLY A 230 -2.47 21.82 3.66
CA GLY A 230 -1.26 21.30 4.30
C GLY A 230 -1.52 20.03 5.09
N THR A 231 -0.51 19.60 5.84
CA THR A 231 -0.51 18.37 6.62
C THR A 231 -0.54 18.71 8.11
N SER A 232 -1.56 18.19 8.80
CA SER A 232 -1.67 18.27 10.25
C SER A 232 -1.22 16.95 10.86
N VAL A 233 -0.34 16.99 11.86
CA VAL A 233 0.20 15.81 12.52
C VAL A 233 -0.22 15.77 13.97
N TYR A 234 -0.51 14.58 14.45
CA TYR A 234 -1.06 14.31 15.77
C TYR A 234 -0.25 13.20 16.46
N HIS A 235 -0.02 13.37 17.74
CA HIS A 235 0.53 12.36 18.63
C HIS A 235 -0.53 11.88 19.61
N CYS A 236 -0.63 10.57 19.78
CA CYS A 236 -1.58 9.95 20.69
C CYS A 236 -0.89 8.91 21.56
N ALA A 237 -0.83 9.15 22.87
CA ALA A 237 -0.47 8.16 23.85
C ALA A 237 -1.71 7.33 24.21
N ILE A 238 -1.79 6.11 23.69
CA ILE A 238 -2.95 5.23 23.89
C ILE A 238 -2.80 4.50 25.20
N PRO A 239 -3.77 4.59 26.13
CA PRO A 239 -3.76 3.79 27.34
C PRO A 239 -3.87 2.30 27.00
N GLU A 240 -3.43 1.45 27.93
CA GLU A 240 -3.53 -0.01 27.77
C GLU A 240 -4.97 -0.43 27.41
N GLN A 241 -5.07 -1.27 26.39
CA GLN A 241 -6.34 -1.77 25.87
C GLN A 241 -6.45 -3.28 26.07
N PRO A 242 -7.67 -3.84 26.22
CA PRO A 242 -7.89 -5.28 26.44
C PRO A 242 -7.41 -6.16 25.29
N SER A 243 -7.47 -5.67 24.06
CA SER A 243 -7.06 -6.41 22.86
C SER A 243 -6.44 -5.51 21.80
N ARG A 244 -5.78 -6.14 20.81
CA ARG A 244 -5.25 -5.42 19.65
C ARG A 244 -6.35 -4.77 18.81
N LEU A 245 -7.55 -5.36 18.77
CA LEU A 245 -8.71 -4.75 18.12
C LEU A 245 -9.13 -3.47 18.84
N ASP A 246 -9.15 -3.47 20.17
CA ASP A 246 -9.51 -2.27 20.94
C ASP A 246 -8.51 -1.12 20.72
N TYR A 247 -7.21 -1.40 20.61
CA TYR A 247 -6.22 -0.39 20.17
C TYR A 247 -6.53 0.20 18.80
N LYS A 248 -6.90 -0.65 17.83
CA LYS A 248 -7.26 -0.20 16.48
C LYS A 248 -8.52 0.66 16.47
N LEU A 249 -9.53 0.24 17.21
CA LEU A 249 -10.78 1.00 17.36
C LEU A 249 -10.56 2.33 18.05
N TYR A 250 -9.70 2.36 19.08
CA TYR A 250 -9.32 3.60 19.75
C TYR A 250 -8.70 4.60 18.78
N MET A 251 -7.70 4.16 17.99
CA MET A 251 -7.10 5.02 16.98
C MET A 251 -8.08 5.47 15.91
N ALA A 252 -8.94 4.54 15.45
CA ALA A 252 -9.97 4.87 14.48
C ALA A 252 -10.94 5.93 15.03
N ASP A 253 -11.33 5.86 16.29
CA ASP A 253 -12.19 6.84 16.97
C ASP A 253 -11.55 8.23 16.96
N VAL A 254 -10.30 8.32 17.39
CA VAL A 254 -9.53 9.57 17.45
C VAL A 254 -9.37 10.20 16.04
N ILE A 255 -9.04 9.37 15.05
CA ILE A 255 -8.89 9.83 13.65
C ILE A 255 -10.22 10.36 13.13
N ALA A 256 -11.34 9.65 13.40
CA ALA A 256 -12.67 10.08 12.97
C ALA A 256 -13.05 11.45 13.53
N ASP A 257 -12.75 11.73 14.79
CA ASP A 257 -13.02 13.03 15.41
C ASP A 257 -12.29 14.17 14.69
N ARG A 258 -11.01 13.98 14.33
CA ARG A 258 -10.23 14.98 13.59
C ARG A 258 -10.74 15.19 12.17
N LEU A 259 -11.14 14.13 11.49
CA LEU A 259 -11.73 14.22 10.15
C LEU A 259 -13.11 14.91 10.16
N LEU A 260 -13.94 14.61 11.16
CA LEU A 260 -15.24 15.30 11.31
C LEU A 260 -15.06 16.80 11.60
N LEU A 261 -14.06 17.18 12.40
CA LEU A 261 -13.69 18.58 12.61
C LEU A 261 -13.22 19.25 11.30
N LEU A 262 -12.40 18.57 10.51
CA LEU A 262 -11.95 19.05 9.19
C LEU A 262 -13.15 19.34 8.28
N LEU A 263 -14.10 18.40 8.15
CA LEU A 263 -15.29 18.55 7.34
C LEU A 263 -16.19 19.68 7.82
N SER A 264 -16.32 19.87 9.14
CA SER A 264 -17.15 20.94 9.72
C SER A 264 -16.57 22.33 9.46
N SER A 265 -15.24 22.46 9.46
CA SER A 265 -14.56 23.74 9.20
C SER A 265 -14.61 24.17 7.73
N GLY A 266 -14.81 23.23 6.79
CA GLY A 266 -14.98 23.50 5.36
C GLY A 266 -16.35 24.09 4.98
N LYS A 267 -17.37 23.91 5.82
CA LYS A 267 -18.75 24.38 5.55
C LYS A 267 -19.00 25.88 5.85
N ARG A 268 -17.99 26.66 6.25
CA ARG A 268 -18.13 28.09 6.56
C ARG A 268 -17.82 29.01 5.37
N LYS A 269 -18.43 28.72 4.21
CA LYS A 269 -18.46 29.69 3.10
C LYS A 269 -19.87 29.80 2.55
#